data_ca1819136745b25a7ca414db90a22b78
#
_entry.id   ca1819136745b25a7ca414db90a22b78
#
_cell.length_a   1.000
_cell.length_b   1.000
_cell.length_c   1.000
_cell.angle_alpha   90.00
_cell.angle_beta   90.00
_cell.angle_gamma   90.00
#
_symmetry.space_group_name_H-M   'P 1'
#
loop_
_entity.id
_entity.type
_entity.pdbx_description
1 polymer ?
#
loop_
_entity_poly.entity_id
_entity_poly.type
_entity_poly.pdbx_seq_one_letter_code
_entity_poly.pdbx_strand_id
1 'polypeptide(L)'
;MTIGIIGEHNPGNVTHTATDSALARLGAEARWIPTPSAEAGASVLAGYDGLMISPGGPYLSMDGALTAIRYARENDVPLLGTCAGFQHILLEYARDVLGIAGAAHAEVDPEAAELICVPLTCSLVGQERVVRIEPGTFAAGLYQSAESVEPFYCNFGLNPDYRQPLERAGLRFSGFDEDGEPRILELPGHRFFVGTLFVPQAASNLVGPHPVLAAFLAATAVEPV
;
A
#
# COMPACT_ATOMS: atom_id res chain seq x y z
N MET A 1 -4.49 16.47 11.65
CA MET A 1 -4.23 15.78 10.36
C MET A 1 -5.41 14.88 10.03
N THR A 2 -5.87 14.95 8.80
CA THR A 2 -7.02 14.16 8.30
C THR A 2 -6.55 13.20 7.23
N ILE A 3 -6.74 11.89 7.45
CA ILE A 3 -6.34 10.83 6.53
C ILE A 3 -7.56 10.34 5.74
N GLY A 4 -7.45 10.35 4.41
CA GLY A 4 -8.43 9.70 3.53
C GLY A 4 -8.09 8.22 3.35
N ILE A 5 -8.98 7.32 3.76
CA ILE A 5 -8.82 5.87 3.56
C ILE A 5 -9.65 5.47 2.34
N ILE A 6 -8.99 5.10 1.26
CA ILE A 6 -9.63 4.69 0.01
C ILE A 6 -10.01 3.22 0.10
N GLY A 7 -11.31 2.94 0.03
CA GLY A 7 -11.86 1.59 0.13
C GLY A 7 -13.26 1.55 0.71
N GLU A 8 -13.88 0.38 0.66
CA GLU A 8 -15.24 0.13 1.17
C GLU A 8 -15.16 -0.33 2.64
N HIS A 9 -15.46 0.57 3.56
CA HIS A 9 -15.43 0.25 4.99
C HIS A 9 -16.38 -0.92 5.33
N ASN A 10 -15.81 -1.94 5.95
CA ASN A 10 -16.55 -3.09 6.46
C ASN A 10 -16.15 -3.35 7.92
N PRO A 11 -17.04 -3.07 8.91
CA PRO A 11 -16.72 -3.30 10.32
C PRO A 11 -16.56 -4.79 10.68
N GLY A 12 -17.00 -5.70 9.81
CA GLY A 12 -16.74 -7.14 9.95
C GLY A 12 -15.37 -7.58 9.47
N ASN A 13 -14.63 -6.72 8.78
CA ASN A 13 -13.27 -7.00 8.33
C ASN A 13 -12.25 -6.63 9.41
N VAL A 14 -11.50 -7.60 9.91
CA VAL A 14 -10.51 -7.41 10.98
C VAL A 14 -9.42 -6.39 10.61
N THR A 15 -9.04 -6.32 9.33
CA THR A 15 -8.01 -5.37 8.89
C THR A 15 -8.54 -3.92 8.83
N HIS A 16 -9.83 -3.73 8.55
CA HIS A 16 -10.47 -2.40 8.59
C HIS A 16 -10.59 -1.89 10.03
N THR A 17 -11.06 -2.74 10.95
CA THR A 17 -11.15 -2.36 12.37
C THR A 17 -9.78 -2.12 13.00
N ALA A 18 -8.76 -2.87 12.56
CA ALA A 18 -7.37 -2.62 12.96
C ALA A 18 -6.86 -1.27 12.43
N THR A 19 -7.21 -0.91 11.19
CA THR A 19 -6.87 0.39 10.59
C THR A 19 -7.49 1.54 11.39
N ASP A 20 -8.80 1.50 11.66
CA ASP A 20 -9.48 2.51 12.47
C ASP A 20 -8.84 2.66 13.86
N SER A 21 -8.58 1.52 14.50
CA SER A 21 -8.00 1.50 15.85
C SER A 21 -6.56 2.03 15.87
N ALA A 22 -5.74 1.70 14.87
CA ALA A 22 -4.36 2.13 14.79
C ALA A 22 -4.25 3.64 14.56
N LEU A 23 -5.02 4.18 13.60
CA LEU A 23 -5.02 5.61 13.30
C LEU A 23 -5.59 6.44 14.46
N ALA A 24 -6.67 5.97 15.09
CA ALA A 24 -7.24 6.64 16.27
C ALA A 24 -6.25 6.69 17.45
N ARG A 25 -5.54 5.60 17.73
CA ARG A 25 -4.50 5.56 18.79
C ARG A 25 -3.34 6.52 18.52
N LEU A 26 -3.07 6.80 17.25
CA LEU A 26 -2.03 7.74 16.82
C LEU A 26 -2.54 9.18 16.71
N GLY A 27 -3.80 9.44 17.06
CA GLY A 27 -4.39 10.77 17.07
C GLY A 27 -4.72 11.34 15.69
N ALA A 28 -4.81 10.50 14.66
CA ALA A 28 -5.23 10.91 13.33
C ALA A 28 -6.76 10.87 13.20
N GLU A 29 -7.33 11.89 12.57
CA GLU A 29 -8.70 11.83 12.07
C GLU A 29 -8.70 11.04 10.75
N ALA A 30 -9.46 9.96 10.67
CA ALA A 30 -9.54 9.12 9.49
C ALA A 30 -10.95 9.11 8.91
N ARG A 31 -11.04 9.17 7.58
CA ARG A 31 -12.31 9.11 6.85
C ARG A 31 -12.23 8.13 5.70
N TRP A 32 -13.14 7.17 5.69
CA TRP A 32 -13.27 6.22 4.59
C TRP A 32 -13.91 6.89 3.39
N ILE A 33 -13.31 6.69 2.23
CA ILE A 33 -13.75 7.18 0.92
C ILE A 33 -14.01 5.97 0.05
N PRO A 34 -15.27 5.65 -0.27
CA PRO A 34 -15.58 4.57 -1.21
C PRO A 34 -14.85 4.76 -2.53
N THR A 35 -14.32 3.67 -3.09
CA THR A 35 -13.51 3.76 -4.33
C THR A 35 -14.26 4.41 -5.50
N PRO A 36 -15.58 4.20 -5.73
CA PRO A 36 -16.30 4.95 -6.76
C PRO A 36 -16.30 6.47 -6.55
N SER A 37 -16.27 6.93 -5.28
CA SER A 37 -16.19 8.38 -5.00
C SER A 37 -14.80 8.95 -5.32
N ALA A 38 -13.75 8.15 -5.20
CA ALA A 38 -12.37 8.55 -5.49
C ALA A 38 -12.13 8.78 -7.00
N GLU A 39 -12.99 8.27 -7.90
CA GLU A 39 -12.92 8.56 -9.34
C GLU A 39 -13.01 10.06 -9.65
N ALA A 40 -13.63 10.85 -8.77
CA ALA A 40 -13.71 12.31 -8.91
C ALA A 40 -12.36 13.02 -8.70
N GLY A 41 -11.30 12.30 -8.33
CA GLY A 41 -9.93 12.81 -8.23
C GLY A 41 -9.78 13.95 -7.24
N ALA A 42 -9.08 15.02 -7.65
CA ALA A 42 -8.74 16.16 -6.81
C ALA A 42 -9.95 16.78 -6.08
N SER A 43 -11.15 16.76 -6.66
CA SER A 43 -12.35 17.34 -6.03
C SER A 43 -12.74 16.65 -4.71
N VAL A 44 -12.33 15.39 -4.53
CA VAL A 44 -12.58 14.60 -3.31
C VAL A 44 -11.30 14.46 -2.48
N LEU A 45 -10.14 14.35 -3.14
CA LEU A 45 -8.88 13.94 -2.50
C LEU A 45 -8.07 15.13 -1.95
N ALA A 46 -8.23 16.35 -2.48
CA ALA A 46 -7.41 17.50 -2.10
C ALA A 46 -7.59 18.00 -0.66
N GLY A 47 -8.61 17.50 0.06
CA GLY A 47 -8.86 17.91 1.45
C GLY A 47 -8.17 17.06 2.51
N TYR A 48 -7.33 16.11 2.12
CA TYR A 48 -6.65 15.18 3.03
C TYR A 48 -5.15 15.45 3.09
N ASP A 49 -4.61 15.37 4.30
CA ASP A 49 -3.16 15.55 4.54
C ASP A 49 -2.35 14.33 4.10
N GLY A 50 -2.99 13.17 3.95
CA GLY A 50 -2.44 11.94 3.43
C GLY A 50 -3.52 10.95 3.02
N LEU A 51 -3.16 10.02 2.14
CA LEU A 51 -4.05 8.98 1.64
C LEU A 51 -3.56 7.60 2.04
N MET A 52 -4.49 6.74 2.43
CA MET A 52 -4.23 5.34 2.70
C MET A 52 -5.09 4.48 1.76
N ILE A 53 -4.47 3.58 1.01
CA ILE A 53 -5.20 2.59 0.21
C ILE A 53 -5.40 1.37 1.11
N SER A 54 -6.66 1.07 1.39
CA SER A 54 -7.05 0.12 2.44
C SER A 54 -6.62 -1.31 2.13
N PRO A 55 -6.43 -2.15 3.15
CA PRO A 55 -6.42 -3.59 2.95
C PRO A 55 -7.84 -4.08 2.59
N GLY A 56 -7.94 -5.29 2.00
CA GLY A 56 -9.22 -5.91 1.68
C GLY A 56 -9.73 -5.51 0.28
N GLY A 57 -9.50 -6.38 -0.69
CA GLY A 57 -10.06 -6.34 -2.04
C GLY A 57 -11.11 -7.44 -2.25
N PRO A 58 -11.69 -7.52 -3.45
CA PRO A 58 -11.59 -6.53 -4.51
C PRO A 58 -12.38 -5.24 -4.20
N TYR A 59 -11.90 -4.10 -4.70
CA TYR A 59 -12.59 -2.81 -4.56
C TYR A 59 -13.79 -2.72 -5.52
N LEU A 60 -14.82 -1.92 -5.15
CA LEU A 60 -15.97 -1.66 -6.01
C LEU A 60 -15.57 -0.93 -7.30
N SER A 61 -14.59 -0.03 -7.22
CA SER A 61 -13.97 0.63 -8.37
C SER A 61 -12.46 0.53 -8.30
N MET A 62 -11.87 -0.27 -9.19
CA MET A 62 -10.42 -0.28 -9.40
C MET A 62 -9.95 1.09 -9.87
N ASP A 63 -10.65 1.71 -10.82
CA ASP A 63 -10.27 3.00 -11.38
C ASP A 63 -10.25 4.12 -10.33
N GLY A 64 -11.17 4.07 -9.36
CA GLY A 64 -11.15 4.98 -8.22
C GLY A 64 -9.93 4.80 -7.32
N ALA A 65 -9.55 3.56 -7.02
CA ALA A 65 -8.35 3.27 -6.26
C ALA A 65 -7.08 3.75 -7.01
N LEU A 66 -6.98 3.45 -8.32
CA LEU A 66 -5.85 3.90 -9.15
C LEU A 66 -5.81 5.43 -9.29
N THR A 67 -6.97 6.09 -9.39
CA THR A 67 -7.06 7.57 -9.43
C THR A 67 -6.51 8.18 -8.13
N ALA A 68 -6.83 7.61 -6.98
CA ALA A 68 -6.30 8.10 -5.70
C ALA A 68 -4.78 7.89 -5.58
N ILE A 69 -4.27 6.76 -6.04
CA ILE A 69 -2.83 6.46 -6.04
C ILE A 69 -2.09 7.43 -6.96
N ARG A 70 -2.57 7.61 -8.20
CA ARG A 70 -2.02 8.57 -9.16
C ARG A 70 -2.03 9.99 -8.60
N TYR A 71 -3.16 10.41 -8.01
CA TYR A 71 -3.26 11.73 -7.40
C TYR A 71 -2.18 11.94 -6.34
N ALA A 72 -1.99 10.98 -5.45
CA ALA A 72 -0.97 11.06 -4.41
C ALA A 72 0.45 11.13 -5.01
N ARG A 73 0.75 10.27 -5.98
CA ARG A 73 2.06 10.21 -6.64
C ARG A 73 2.41 11.51 -7.38
N GLU A 74 1.44 12.10 -8.08
CA GLU A 74 1.68 13.31 -8.91
C GLU A 74 1.67 14.60 -8.09
N ASN A 75 1.06 14.63 -6.91
CA ASN A 75 0.93 15.82 -6.07
C ASN A 75 1.73 15.75 -4.76
N ASP A 76 2.67 14.82 -4.66
CA ASP A 76 3.51 14.60 -3.46
C ASP A 76 2.70 14.46 -2.16
N VAL A 77 1.48 13.88 -2.23
CA VAL A 77 0.64 13.61 -1.07
C VAL A 77 1.10 12.30 -0.43
N PRO A 78 1.42 12.28 0.88
CA PRO A 78 1.81 11.04 1.56
C PRO A 78 0.82 9.90 1.31
N LEU A 79 1.33 8.76 0.83
CA LEU A 79 0.54 7.57 0.51
C LEU A 79 1.06 6.33 1.23
N LEU A 80 0.17 5.61 1.89
CA LEU A 80 0.41 4.26 2.40
C LEU A 80 -0.59 3.28 1.78
N GLY A 81 -0.12 2.27 1.05
CA GLY A 81 -0.95 1.16 0.57
C GLY A 81 -0.65 -0.13 1.31
N THR A 82 -1.65 -0.83 1.86
CA THR A 82 -1.43 -2.08 2.60
C THR A 82 -2.25 -3.23 2.02
N CYS A 83 -1.69 -4.43 1.93
CA CYS A 83 -2.31 -5.64 1.35
C CYS A 83 -2.83 -5.36 -0.07
N ALA A 84 -4.15 -5.25 -0.29
CA ALA A 84 -4.71 -4.85 -1.57
C ALA A 84 -4.18 -3.48 -2.05
N GLY A 85 -3.88 -2.55 -1.14
CA GLY A 85 -3.29 -1.26 -1.47
C GLY A 85 -1.90 -1.37 -2.10
N PHE A 86 -1.05 -2.28 -1.62
CA PHE A 86 0.23 -2.60 -2.26
C PHE A 86 0.03 -3.08 -3.70
N GLN A 87 -0.91 -3.99 -3.90
CA GLN A 87 -1.20 -4.56 -5.21
C GLN A 87 -1.71 -3.50 -6.20
N HIS A 88 -2.57 -2.58 -5.74
CA HIS A 88 -3.10 -1.50 -6.58
C HIS A 88 -2.06 -0.41 -6.88
N ILE A 89 -1.07 -0.18 -6.01
CA ILE A 89 0.10 0.66 -6.34
C ILE A 89 0.87 0.06 -7.51
N LEU A 90 1.10 -1.26 -7.51
CA LEU A 90 1.77 -1.93 -8.63
C LEU A 90 0.97 -1.80 -9.94
N LEU A 91 -0.36 -1.92 -9.87
CA LEU A 91 -1.25 -1.76 -11.03
C LEU A 91 -1.23 -0.33 -11.57
N GLU A 92 -1.35 0.68 -10.70
CA GLU A 92 -1.29 2.07 -11.12
C GLU A 92 0.04 2.37 -11.80
N TYR A 93 1.14 1.94 -11.18
CA TYR A 93 2.47 2.18 -11.72
C TYR A 93 2.68 1.48 -13.07
N ALA A 94 2.16 0.26 -13.23
CA ALA A 94 2.20 -0.46 -14.49
C ALA A 94 1.37 0.23 -15.58
N ARG A 95 0.17 0.71 -15.27
CA ARG A 95 -0.69 1.39 -16.24
C ARG A 95 -0.17 2.78 -16.60
N ASP A 96 0.11 3.60 -15.61
CA ASP A 96 0.31 5.04 -15.80
C ASP A 96 1.79 5.40 -15.98
N VAL A 97 2.74 4.63 -15.47
CA VAL A 97 4.18 4.89 -15.59
C VAL A 97 4.83 4.02 -16.67
N LEU A 98 4.53 2.70 -16.69
CA LEU A 98 5.03 1.80 -17.73
C LEU A 98 4.21 1.84 -19.03
N GLY A 99 3.00 2.41 -19.02
CA GLY A 99 2.11 2.47 -20.17
C GLY A 99 1.46 1.15 -20.55
N ILE A 100 1.38 0.19 -19.62
CA ILE A 100 0.73 -1.11 -19.82
C ILE A 100 -0.76 -0.97 -19.56
N ALA A 101 -1.51 -0.45 -20.54
CA ALA A 101 -2.94 -0.17 -20.39
C ALA A 101 -3.79 -1.40 -19.99
N GLY A 102 -3.35 -2.61 -20.39
CA GLY A 102 -3.99 -3.88 -20.08
C GLY A 102 -3.56 -4.51 -18.74
N ALA A 103 -2.75 -3.80 -17.93
CA ALA A 103 -2.30 -4.32 -16.62
C ALA A 103 -3.50 -4.70 -15.74
N ALA A 104 -3.51 -5.93 -15.24
CA ALA A 104 -4.65 -6.51 -14.53
C ALA A 104 -4.25 -7.24 -13.25
N HIS A 105 -5.24 -7.49 -12.41
CA HIS A 105 -5.14 -8.27 -11.18
C HIS A 105 -5.86 -9.61 -11.39
N ALA A 106 -5.18 -10.71 -11.12
CA ALA A 106 -5.73 -12.05 -11.33
C ALA A 106 -6.96 -12.38 -10.45
N GLU A 107 -7.21 -11.64 -9.38
CA GLU A 107 -8.43 -11.77 -8.58
C GLU A 107 -9.67 -11.26 -9.34
N VAL A 108 -9.48 -10.26 -10.22
CA VAL A 108 -10.59 -9.61 -10.98
C VAL A 108 -10.71 -10.19 -12.38
N ASP A 109 -9.59 -10.37 -13.07
CA ASP A 109 -9.54 -10.91 -14.42
C ASP A 109 -8.35 -11.90 -14.55
N PRO A 110 -8.57 -13.18 -14.21
CA PRO A 110 -7.49 -14.17 -14.22
C PRO A 110 -7.00 -14.55 -15.63
N GLU A 111 -7.76 -14.23 -16.66
CA GLU A 111 -7.43 -14.53 -18.08
C GLU A 111 -6.78 -13.34 -18.81
N ALA A 112 -6.54 -12.22 -18.11
CA ALA A 112 -5.88 -11.06 -18.70
C ALA A 112 -4.46 -11.41 -19.16
N ALA A 113 -4.05 -10.81 -20.28
CA ALA A 113 -2.71 -11.05 -20.84
C ALA A 113 -1.57 -10.47 -20.00
N GLU A 114 -1.85 -9.35 -19.28
CA GLU A 114 -0.86 -8.57 -18.54
C GLU A 114 -1.18 -8.61 -17.02
N LEU A 115 -0.97 -9.77 -16.40
CA LEU A 115 -1.21 -9.97 -14.96
C LEU A 115 -0.05 -9.42 -14.13
N ILE A 116 -0.24 -8.26 -13.53
CA ILE A 116 0.73 -7.62 -12.61
C ILE A 116 0.67 -8.26 -11.22
N CYS A 117 -0.53 -8.59 -10.76
CA CYS A 117 -0.75 -9.29 -9.50
C CYS A 117 -1.28 -10.69 -9.78
N VAL A 118 -0.58 -11.69 -9.23
CA VAL A 118 -0.88 -13.12 -9.41
C VAL A 118 -1.09 -13.80 -8.05
N PRO A 119 -1.75 -14.98 -8.02
CA PRO A 119 -1.85 -15.76 -6.80
C PRO A 119 -0.47 -16.07 -6.20
N LEU A 120 -0.35 -15.93 -4.88
CA LEU A 120 0.81 -16.43 -4.15
C LEU A 120 0.84 -17.97 -4.17
N THR A 121 2.02 -18.55 -4.10
CA THR A 121 2.20 -20.01 -4.02
C THR A 121 1.46 -20.61 -2.85
N CYS A 122 1.38 -19.88 -1.72
CA CYS A 122 0.62 -20.25 -0.53
C CYS A 122 -0.14 -19.03 0.00
N SER A 123 -1.32 -19.26 0.57
CA SER A 123 -2.08 -18.20 1.26
C SER A 123 -1.28 -17.68 2.46
N LEU A 124 -1.21 -16.37 2.61
CA LEU A 124 -0.61 -15.70 3.77
C LEU A 124 -1.69 -15.17 4.74
N VAL A 125 -2.96 -15.46 4.50
CA VAL A 125 -4.06 -14.95 5.34
C VAL A 125 -3.93 -15.45 6.79
N GLY A 126 -3.85 -14.50 7.74
CA GLY A 126 -3.73 -14.78 9.16
C GLY A 126 -2.36 -15.31 9.59
N GLN A 127 -1.32 -15.14 8.77
CA GLN A 127 0.02 -15.59 9.07
C GLN A 127 0.93 -14.42 9.47
N GLU A 128 1.86 -14.68 10.38
CA GLU A 128 3.01 -13.81 10.64
C GLU A 128 4.23 -14.39 9.91
N ARG A 129 4.95 -13.51 9.17
CA ARG A 129 6.14 -13.89 8.39
C ARG A 129 7.25 -12.89 8.59
N VAL A 130 8.48 -13.37 8.49
CA VAL A 130 9.66 -12.52 8.48
C VAL A 130 9.75 -11.78 7.15
N VAL A 131 10.01 -10.48 7.25
CA VAL A 131 10.34 -9.60 6.13
C VAL A 131 11.77 -9.08 6.35
N ARG A 132 12.67 -9.38 5.43
CA ARG A 132 14.03 -8.84 5.41
C ARG A 132 14.01 -7.45 4.80
N ILE A 133 14.64 -6.49 5.46
CA ILE A 133 14.66 -5.09 5.05
C ILE A 133 15.96 -4.80 4.32
N GLU A 134 15.86 -4.30 3.09
CA GLU A 134 17.02 -4.00 2.24
C GLU A 134 17.80 -2.79 2.78
N PRO A 135 19.11 -2.92 3.05
CA PRO A 135 19.93 -1.81 3.55
C PRO A 135 19.98 -0.61 2.58
N GLY A 136 20.04 0.60 3.15
CA GLY A 136 20.15 1.83 2.35
C GLY A 136 18.85 2.26 1.68
N THR A 137 17.72 1.69 2.08
CA THR A 137 16.37 2.06 1.64
C THR A 137 15.69 2.98 2.67
N PHE A 138 14.59 3.61 2.24
CA PHE A 138 13.77 4.39 3.18
C PHE A 138 13.21 3.49 4.29
N ALA A 139 12.72 2.30 3.93
CA ALA A 139 12.24 1.32 4.89
C ALA A 139 13.31 0.95 5.93
N ALA A 140 14.58 0.78 5.53
CA ALA A 140 15.66 0.48 6.48
C ALA A 140 15.84 1.61 7.53
N GLY A 141 15.64 2.86 7.14
CA GLY A 141 15.66 4.00 8.05
C GLY A 141 14.50 3.99 9.05
N LEU A 142 13.33 3.45 8.66
CA LEU A 142 12.16 3.33 9.52
C LEU A 142 12.27 2.20 10.54
N TYR A 143 12.64 1.01 10.08
CA TYR A 143 12.67 -0.19 10.91
C TYR A 143 13.87 -0.23 11.86
N GLN A 144 15.01 0.32 11.45
CA GLN A 144 16.28 0.26 12.19
C GLN A 144 16.68 -1.19 12.56
N SER A 145 16.23 -2.16 11.77
CA SER A 145 16.48 -3.59 11.90
C SER A 145 16.62 -4.20 10.51
N ALA A 146 17.40 -5.27 10.41
CA ALA A 146 17.55 -6.01 9.15
C ALA A 146 16.32 -6.86 8.79
N GLU A 147 15.45 -7.12 9.76
CA GLU A 147 14.23 -7.91 9.57
C GLU A 147 13.14 -7.51 10.56
N SER A 148 11.89 -7.81 10.21
CA SER A 148 10.71 -7.65 11.06
C SER A 148 9.75 -8.81 10.84
N VAL A 149 8.94 -9.14 11.86
CA VAL A 149 7.85 -10.11 11.75
C VAL A 149 6.55 -9.35 11.55
N GLU A 150 5.87 -9.63 10.43
CA GLU A 150 4.73 -8.84 9.97
C GLU A 150 3.48 -9.70 9.76
N PRO A 151 2.27 -9.17 10.05
CA PRO A 151 1.01 -9.88 9.84
C PRO A 151 0.50 -9.75 8.41
N PHE A 152 0.18 -10.85 7.77
CA PHE A 152 -0.31 -10.93 6.40
C PHE A 152 -1.77 -11.38 6.32
N TYR A 153 -2.49 -10.85 5.32
CA TYR A 153 -3.89 -11.18 5.01
C TYR A 153 -4.13 -11.33 3.50
N CYS A 154 -3.08 -11.64 2.73
CA CYS A 154 -3.09 -11.61 1.26
C CYS A 154 -3.00 -13.01 0.64
N ASN A 155 -3.65 -13.16 -0.53
CA ASN A 155 -3.55 -14.33 -1.41
C ASN A 155 -2.84 -14.02 -2.73
N PHE A 156 -2.57 -12.74 -3.01
CA PHE A 156 -1.97 -12.26 -4.26
C PHE A 156 -0.73 -11.43 -3.97
N GLY A 157 0.20 -11.42 -4.91
CA GLY A 157 1.44 -10.64 -4.85
C GLY A 157 1.89 -10.21 -6.25
N LEU A 158 3.06 -9.58 -6.32
CA LEU A 158 3.65 -9.16 -7.59
C LEU A 158 3.97 -10.39 -8.46
N ASN A 159 3.62 -10.33 -9.74
CA ASN A 159 4.14 -11.24 -10.75
C ASN A 159 5.65 -10.94 -10.94
N PRO A 160 6.54 -11.94 -10.74
CA PRO A 160 7.99 -11.76 -10.82
C PRO A 160 8.48 -11.16 -12.14
N ASP A 161 7.77 -11.40 -13.25
CA ASP A 161 8.13 -10.90 -14.58
C ASP A 161 8.11 -9.36 -14.66
N TYR A 162 7.31 -8.70 -13.80
CA TYR A 162 7.20 -7.23 -13.78
C TYR A 162 8.10 -6.56 -12.76
N ARG A 163 8.78 -7.30 -11.89
CA ARG A 163 9.67 -6.70 -10.88
C ARG A 163 10.72 -5.80 -11.53
N GLN A 164 11.49 -6.32 -12.46
CA GLN A 164 12.56 -5.57 -13.10
C GLN A 164 12.06 -4.37 -13.94
N PRO A 165 10.96 -4.48 -14.74
CA PRO A 165 10.36 -3.33 -15.41
C PRO A 165 9.97 -2.21 -14.43
N LEU A 166 9.33 -2.52 -13.31
CA LEU A 166 8.92 -1.54 -12.29
C LEU A 166 10.14 -0.86 -11.63
N GLU A 167 11.17 -1.62 -11.29
CA GLU A 167 12.42 -1.08 -10.73
C GLU A 167 13.13 -0.13 -11.71
N ARG A 168 13.19 -0.47 -12.99
CA ARG A 168 13.77 0.41 -14.03
C ARG A 168 12.99 1.72 -14.21
N ALA A 169 11.69 1.70 -13.93
CA ALA A 169 10.84 2.89 -13.99
C ALA A 169 10.91 3.74 -12.71
N GLY A 170 11.71 3.33 -11.70
CA GLY A 170 11.99 4.12 -10.51
C GLY A 170 11.32 3.64 -9.23
N LEU A 171 10.44 2.63 -9.29
CA LEU A 171 9.92 2.00 -8.08
C LEU A 171 11.04 1.20 -7.41
N ARG A 172 11.09 1.18 -6.08
CA ARG A 172 12.08 0.41 -5.34
C ARG A 172 11.37 -0.63 -4.47
N PHE A 173 11.84 -1.87 -4.51
CA PHE A 173 11.45 -2.88 -3.53
C PHE A 173 12.48 -2.88 -2.39
N SER A 174 11.99 -2.73 -1.17
CA SER A 174 12.82 -2.50 0.02
C SER A 174 12.57 -3.48 1.16
N GLY A 175 11.67 -4.44 0.97
CA GLY A 175 11.45 -5.55 1.89
C GLY A 175 11.09 -6.83 1.15
N PHE A 176 11.63 -7.96 1.59
CA PHE A 176 11.50 -9.25 0.91
C PHE A 176 11.25 -10.36 1.92
N ASP A 177 10.50 -11.39 1.53
CA ASP A 177 10.40 -12.61 2.32
C ASP A 177 11.60 -13.56 2.14
N GLU A 178 11.47 -14.77 2.70
CA GLU A 178 12.52 -15.79 2.65
C GLU A 178 12.84 -16.25 1.22
N ASP A 179 11.85 -16.23 0.33
CA ASP A 179 11.98 -16.63 -1.07
C ASP A 179 12.47 -15.48 -1.97
N GLY A 180 12.65 -14.27 -1.41
CA GLY A 180 13.07 -13.07 -2.12
C GLY A 180 11.95 -12.35 -2.84
N GLU A 181 10.71 -12.69 -2.53
CA GLU A 181 9.54 -12.01 -3.08
C GLU A 181 9.30 -10.65 -2.42
N PRO A 182 8.96 -9.59 -3.19
CA PRO A 182 8.74 -8.26 -2.65
C PRO A 182 7.57 -8.18 -1.68
N ARG A 183 7.79 -7.55 -0.51
CA ARG A 183 6.80 -7.33 0.54
C ARG A 183 6.69 -5.87 0.95
N ILE A 184 7.67 -5.04 0.58
CA ILE A 184 7.63 -3.58 0.72
C ILE A 184 8.06 -2.96 -0.60
N LEU A 185 7.36 -1.94 -1.04
CA LEU A 185 7.75 -1.05 -2.12
C LEU A 185 7.80 0.40 -1.62
N GLU A 186 8.64 1.22 -2.26
CA GLU A 186 8.76 2.66 -2.00
C GLU A 186 9.02 3.41 -3.31
N LEU A 187 8.60 4.67 -3.39
CA LEU A 187 8.92 5.57 -4.49
C LEU A 187 9.97 6.59 -4.03
N PRO A 188 11.24 6.42 -4.41
CA PRO A 188 12.30 7.36 -4.05
C PRO A 188 12.03 8.78 -4.58
N GLY A 189 12.31 9.78 -3.74
CA GLY A 189 12.10 11.19 -4.10
C GLY A 189 10.70 11.72 -3.78
N HIS A 190 9.73 10.85 -3.52
CA HIS A 190 8.42 11.24 -2.97
C HIS A 190 8.51 11.41 -1.46
N ARG A 191 7.81 12.40 -0.89
CA ARG A 191 7.81 12.70 0.55
C ARG A 191 7.50 11.49 1.43
N PHE A 192 6.49 10.71 1.06
CA PHE A 192 6.17 9.38 1.61
C PHE A 192 5.27 8.62 0.63
N PHE A 193 5.79 7.61 0.00
CA PHE A 193 5.01 6.73 -0.87
C PHE A 193 5.47 5.29 -0.64
N VAL A 194 4.73 4.56 0.17
CA VAL A 194 5.10 3.21 0.62
C VAL A 194 3.93 2.26 0.44
N GLY A 195 4.22 1.08 -0.07
CA GLY A 195 3.31 -0.05 -0.11
C GLY A 195 3.85 -1.22 0.71
N THR A 196 3.00 -1.87 1.50
CA THR A 196 3.34 -3.11 2.22
C THR A 196 2.33 -4.20 1.86
N LEU A 197 2.81 -5.40 1.51
CA LEU A 197 1.90 -6.54 1.26
C LEU A 197 1.31 -7.06 2.57
N PHE A 198 1.96 -6.84 3.69
CA PHE A 198 1.43 -7.09 5.03
C PHE A 198 0.57 -5.92 5.53
N VAL A 199 -0.06 -6.10 6.69
CA VAL A 199 -0.99 -5.13 7.29
C VAL A 199 -0.39 -4.58 8.60
N PRO A 200 0.47 -3.54 8.56
CA PRO A 200 1.18 -3.02 9.73
C PRO A 200 0.23 -2.52 10.83
N GLN A 201 -0.96 -2.08 10.49
CA GLN A 201 -2.01 -1.66 11.43
C GLN A 201 -2.57 -2.82 12.26
N ALA A 202 -2.40 -4.07 11.84
CA ALA A 202 -2.81 -5.26 12.56
C ALA A 202 -1.70 -5.87 13.43
N ALA A 203 -0.50 -5.29 13.43
CA ALA A 203 0.61 -5.77 14.26
C ALA A 203 0.28 -5.61 15.75
N SER A 204 0.22 -6.73 16.47
CA SER A 204 -0.17 -6.77 17.89
C SER A 204 1.00 -6.93 18.87
N ASN A 205 2.18 -7.25 18.35
CA ASN A 205 3.39 -7.60 19.12
C ASN A 205 4.32 -6.42 19.41
N LEU A 206 3.96 -5.21 18.97
CA LEU A 206 4.83 -4.04 19.11
C LEU A 206 4.57 -3.27 20.42
N VAL A 207 5.67 -2.88 21.06
CA VAL A 207 5.65 -1.88 22.16
C VAL A 207 5.70 -0.50 21.50
N GLY A 208 4.56 0.06 21.12
CA GLY A 208 4.46 1.37 20.47
C GLY A 208 3.84 1.28 19.06
N PRO A 209 3.83 2.42 18.32
CA PRO A 209 3.30 2.45 16.97
C PRO A 209 4.20 1.69 15.99
N HIS A 210 3.58 1.06 15.00
CA HIS A 210 4.34 0.45 13.91
C HIS A 210 5.15 1.52 13.15
N PRO A 211 6.46 1.29 12.85
CA PRO A 211 7.34 2.32 12.29
C PRO A 211 6.82 2.91 10.97
N VAL A 212 6.23 2.11 10.10
CA VAL A 212 5.65 2.58 8.83
C VAL A 212 4.46 3.51 9.08
N LEU A 213 3.56 3.19 10.03
CA LEU A 213 2.41 4.04 10.37
C LEU A 213 2.85 5.35 11.01
N ALA A 214 3.83 5.30 11.93
CA ALA A 214 4.37 6.49 12.57
C ALA A 214 5.01 7.43 11.55
N ALA A 215 5.79 6.89 10.61
CA ALA A 215 6.43 7.67 9.56
C ALA A 215 5.41 8.24 8.55
N PHE A 216 4.39 7.47 8.19
CA PHE A 216 3.29 7.96 7.35
C PHE A 216 2.64 9.19 7.97
N LEU A 217 2.23 9.11 9.24
CA LEU A 217 1.60 10.24 9.92
C LEU A 217 2.57 11.42 10.14
N ALA A 218 3.84 11.16 10.40
CA ALA A 218 4.84 12.22 10.46
C ALA A 218 4.97 12.99 9.13
N ALA A 219 4.92 12.28 8.00
CA ALA A 219 4.97 12.89 6.68
C ALA A 219 3.73 13.76 6.37
N THR A 220 2.56 13.42 6.91
CA THR A 220 1.32 14.22 6.74
C THR A 220 1.30 15.50 7.57
N ALA A 221 2.16 15.62 8.58
CA ALA A 221 2.25 16.81 9.43
C ALA A 221 3.17 17.90 8.84
N VAL A 222 3.90 17.61 7.76
CA VAL A 222 4.81 18.55 7.09
C VAL A 222 4.05 19.26 5.98
N GLU A 223 4.01 20.59 5.99
CA GLU A 223 3.45 21.36 4.88
C GLU A 223 4.25 21.09 3.58
N PRO A 224 3.56 21.04 2.42
CA PRO A 224 4.25 20.94 1.14
C PRO A 224 5.14 22.18 0.93
N VAL A 225 6.37 21.96 0.50
CA VAL A 225 7.35 23.01 0.21
C VAL A 225 7.01 23.75 -1.09
#